data_b4b7836719b56f9239c1154a7cb0b828
#
_entry.id   b4b7836719b56f9239c1154a7cb0b828
#
_cell.length_a   1.000
_cell.length_b   1.000
_cell.length_c   1.000
_cell.angle_alpha   90.00
_cell.angle_beta   90.00
_cell.angle_gamma   90.00
#
_symmetry.space_group_name_H-M   'P 1'
#
loop_
_entity.id
_entity.type
_entity.pdbx_description
1 polymer ?
#
loop_
_entity_poly.entity_id
_entity_poly.type
_entity_poly.pdbx_seq_one_letter_code
_entity_poly.pdbx_strand_id
1 'polypeptide(L)'
;YPKTQEQLNRLRTSVSRNFLFSHLDDDQTEQVLGALQERKIPAKDVKVIAQGDVGDYFYVVETGSFDIYVSSTGKIEPGMNGMGNKVASCGPGTSFGELALMYNAPRAATVNSAEPSVIWQLDRITFRRILMDSAFQRRRMYESFLDSVPLLNTLTAYERSKIADALETQKMPAGSTIIREGDVGDHFYMLESGTAAVYKSGIEQSLKQYNKGDYFGELALLDDKPRAA
;
A
#
# COMPACT_ATOMS: atom_id res chain seq x y z
N TYR A 1 -11.27 -6.85 -11.66
CA TYR A 1 -10.96 -7.48 -12.94
C TYR A 1 -10.26 -8.83 -12.70
N PRO A 2 -10.75 -9.93 -13.31
CA PRO A 2 -10.21 -11.27 -13.07
C PRO A 2 -8.76 -11.40 -13.55
N LYS A 3 -7.94 -12.08 -12.76
CA LYS A 3 -6.52 -12.34 -13.03
C LYS A 3 -6.16 -13.77 -12.63
N THR A 4 -5.20 -14.37 -13.33
CA THR A 4 -4.62 -15.65 -12.91
C THR A 4 -3.71 -15.45 -11.70
N GLN A 5 -3.46 -16.51 -10.94
CA GLN A 5 -2.55 -16.44 -9.78
C GLN A 5 -1.14 -16.01 -10.19
N GLU A 6 -0.70 -16.45 -11.36
CA GLU A 6 0.61 -16.07 -11.90
C GLU A 6 0.68 -14.57 -12.23
N GLN A 7 -0.37 -14.01 -12.84
CA GLN A 7 -0.50 -12.57 -13.08
C GLN A 7 -0.50 -11.78 -11.78
N LEU A 8 -1.26 -12.20 -10.78
CA LEU A 8 -1.29 -11.57 -9.47
C LEU A 8 0.09 -11.54 -8.81
N ASN A 9 0.84 -12.63 -8.88
CA ASN A 9 2.20 -12.71 -8.31
C ASN A 9 3.17 -11.76 -9.00
N ARG A 10 3.14 -11.68 -10.33
CA ARG A 10 3.96 -10.74 -11.10
C ARG A 10 3.60 -9.29 -10.80
N LEU A 11 2.31 -8.97 -10.77
CA LEU A 11 1.83 -7.63 -10.44
C LEU A 11 2.20 -7.24 -9.01
N ARG A 12 2.07 -8.14 -8.04
CA ARG A 12 2.46 -7.89 -6.65
C ARG A 12 3.94 -7.55 -6.54
N THR A 13 4.80 -8.28 -7.23
CA THR A 13 6.25 -8.00 -7.27
C THR A 13 6.53 -6.63 -7.88
N SER A 14 5.87 -6.26 -8.97
CA SER A 14 6.05 -4.97 -9.63
C SER A 14 5.56 -3.81 -8.79
N VAL A 15 4.39 -3.95 -8.17
CA VAL A 15 3.80 -2.95 -7.27
C VAL A 15 4.66 -2.77 -6.02
N SER A 16 5.17 -3.83 -5.42
CA SER A 16 6.00 -3.76 -4.20
C SER A 16 7.33 -3.04 -4.41
N ARG A 17 7.85 -3.01 -5.63
CA ARG A 17 9.09 -2.30 -5.98
C ARG A 17 8.90 -0.79 -6.13
N ASN A 18 7.68 -0.33 -6.28
CA ASN A 18 7.39 1.10 -6.43
C ASN A 18 7.17 1.72 -5.05
N PHE A 19 7.92 2.79 -4.74
CA PHE A 19 7.87 3.46 -3.44
C PHE A 19 6.45 3.95 -3.07
N LEU A 20 5.64 4.32 -4.05
CA LEU A 20 4.27 4.79 -3.84
C LEU A 20 3.38 3.74 -3.18
N PHE A 21 3.62 2.47 -3.47
CA PHE A 21 2.85 1.34 -2.94
C PHE A 21 3.49 0.68 -1.71
N SER A 22 4.70 1.06 -1.34
CA SER A 22 5.45 0.48 -0.21
C SER A 22 4.78 0.72 1.15
N HIS A 23 3.95 1.75 1.26
CA HIS A 23 3.23 2.12 2.48
C HIS A 23 1.81 1.56 2.56
N LEU A 24 1.36 0.83 1.53
CA LEU A 24 0.06 0.17 1.56
C LEU A 24 0.07 -1.03 2.51
N ASP A 25 -1.02 -1.23 3.24
CA ASP A 25 -1.26 -2.47 3.97
C ASP A 25 -1.64 -3.61 3.00
N ASP A 26 -1.77 -4.83 3.54
CA ASP A 26 -2.07 -6.01 2.71
C ASP A 26 -3.45 -5.90 2.05
N ASP A 27 -4.46 -5.39 2.75
CA ASP A 27 -5.81 -5.21 2.21
C ASP A 27 -5.82 -4.17 1.08
N GLN A 28 -5.13 -3.05 1.25
CA GLN A 28 -4.98 -2.01 0.21
C GLN A 28 -4.24 -2.56 -1.01
N THR A 29 -3.18 -3.33 -0.79
CA THR A 29 -2.42 -3.97 -1.87
C THR A 29 -3.30 -4.92 -2.67
N GLU A 30 -4.08 -5.77 -2.02
CA GLU A 30 -5.02 -6.68 -2.70
C GLU A 30 -6.09 -5.91 -3.49
N GLN A 31 -6.62 -4.81 -2.94
CA GLN A 31 -7.57 -3.96 -3.65
C GLN A 31 -6.95 -3.29 -4.89
N VAL A 32 -5.71 -2.80 -4.79
CA VAL A 32 -4.97 -2.24 -5.92
C VAL A 32 -4.76 -3.30 -7.01
N LEU A 33 -4.30 -4.49 -6.63
CA LEU A 33 -4.11 -5.60 -7.57
C LEU A 33 -5.42 -6.00 -8.26
N GLY A 34 -6.52 -6.04 -7.51
CA GLY A 34 -7.85 -6.32 -8.06
C GLY A 34 -8.37 -5.22 -9.00
N ALA A 35 -8.02 -3.96 -8.76
CA ALA A 35 -8.46 -2.81 -9.54
C ALA A 35 -7.67 -2.60 -10.84
N LEU A 36 -6.46 -3.14 -10.95
CA LEU A 36 -5.66 -3.06 -12.17
C LEU A 36 -6.41 -3.67 -13.36
N GLN A 37 -6.49 -2.93 -14.45
CA GLN A 37 -7.21 -3.28 -15.66
C GLN A 37 -6.25 -3.58 -16.80
N GLU A 38 -6.44 -4.70 -17.49
CA GLU A 38 -5.65 -5.07 -18.66
C GLU A 38 -5.90 -4.12 -19.83
N ARG A 39 -4.81 -3.71 -20.47
CA ARG A 39 -4.83 -2.97 -21.73
C ARG A 39 -3.87 -3.59 -22.72
N LYS A 40 -4.37 -3.99 -23.88
CA LYS A 40 -3.58 -4.52 -24.98
C LYS A 40 -3.09 -3.38 -25.87
N ILE A 41 -1.82 -3.41 -26.19
CA ILE A 41 -1.16 -2.49 -27.13
C ILE A 41 -0.87 -3.29 -28.38
N PRO A 42 -1.59 -3.07 -29.49
CA PRO A 42 -1.61 -4.03 -30.61
C PRO A 42 -0.38 -3.98 -31.50
N ALA A 43 0.42 -2.92 -31.43
CA ALA A 43 1.50 -2.69 -32.36
C ALA A 43 2.66 -1.92 -31.72
N LYS A 44 3.80 -1.90 -32.43
CA LYS A 44 4.88 -0.95 -32.23
C LYS A 44 4.41 0.48 -32.51
N ASP A 45 5.09 1.47 -31.92
CA ASP A 45 4.91 2.91 -32.12
C ASP A 45 3.55 3.45 -31.65
N VAL A 46 2.91 2.78 -30.69
CA VAL A 46 1.72 3.29 -30.00
C VAL A 46 2.16 4.10 -28.79
N LYS A 47 1.78 5.40 -28.77
CA LYS A 47 2.02 6.25 -27.59
C LYS A 47 1.03 5.90 -26.49
N VAL A 48 1.56 5.42 -25.37
CA VAL A 48 0.77 5.18 -24.16
C VAL A 48 0.68 6.44 -23.32
N ILE A 49 1.78 7.18 -23.24
CA ILE A 49 1.90 8.46 -22.55
C ILE A 49 2.56 9.46 -23.53
N ALA A 50 2.02 10.67 -23.61
CA ALA A 50 2.61 11.78 -24.33
C ALA A 50 3.13 12.82 -23.33
N GLN A 51 4.40 13.22 -23.46
CA GLN A 51 5.00 14.28 -22.65
C GLN A 51 4.20 15.58 -22.76
N GLY A 52 3.93 16.21 -21.62
CA GLY A 52 3.17 17.45 -21.53
C GLY A 52 1.66 17.24 -21.38
N ASP A 53 1.12 16.07 -21.72
CA ASP A 53 -0.28 15.76 -21.49
C ASP A 53 -0.56 15.57 -19.99
N VAL A 54 -1.77 15.88 -19.58
CA VAL A 54 -2.26 15.52 -18.25
C VAL A 54 -2.82 14.12 -18.32
N GLY A 55 -2.29 13.24 -17.47
CA GLY A 55 -2.76 11.86 -17.40
C GLY A 55 -3.07 11.45 -15.96
N ASP A 56 -3.94 10.47 -15.82
CA ASP A 56 -4.42 9.98 -14.55
C ASP A 56 -4.19 8.48 -14.34
N TYR A 57 -3.46 7.82 -15.24
CA TYR A 57 -3.16 6.39 -15.18
C TYR A 57 -1.71 6.10 -14.80
N PHE A 58 -1.56 5.08 -13.98
CA PHE A 58 -0.33 4.34 -13.71
C PHE A 58 -0.35 3.03 -14.48
N TYR A 59 0.81 2.54 -14.90
CA TYR A 59 0.94 1.36 -15.73
C TYR A 59 1.99 0.39 -15.22
N VAL A 60 1.70 -0.91 -15.36
CA VAL A 60 2.64 -2.02 -15.13
C VAL A 60 2.75 -2.82 -16.42
N VAL A 61 3.96 -3.12 -16.86
CA VAL A 61 4.20 -3.91 -18.08
C VAL A 61 4.09 -5.40 -17.76
N GLU A 62 3.14 -6.08 -18.42
CA GLU A 62 2.99 -7.54 -18.36
C GLU A 62 3.89 -8.23 -19.36
N THR A 63 3.74 -7.86 -20.65
CA THR A 63 4.54 -8.37 -21.77
C THR A 63 4.89 -7.24 -22.73
N GLY A 64 5.96 -7.45 -23.51
CA GLY A 64 6.42 -6.46 -24.47
C GLY A 64 7.40 -5.47 -23.90
N SER A 65 7.66 -4.40 -24.63
CA SER A 65 8.64 -3.39 -24.26
C SER A 65 8.23 -2.00 -24.72
N PHE A 66 8.75 -0.99 -24.03
CA PHE A 66 8.47 0.41 -24.26
C PHE A 66 9.75 1.22 -24.26
N ASP A 67 9.80 2.24 -25.09
CA ASP A 67 10.85 3.24 -25.15
C ASP A 67 10.36 4.55 -24.54
N ILE A 68 11.21 5.19 -23.76
CA ILE A 68 10.92 6.44 -23.05
C ILE A 68 11.71 7.56 -23.68
N TYR A 69 11.01 8.62 -24.06
CA TYR A 69 11.57 9.78 -24.73
C TYR A 69 11.29 11.07 -23.94
N VAL A 70 12.25 11.98 -23.96
CA VAL A 70 12.11 13.30 -23.35
C VAL A 70 12.50 14.37 -24.35
N SER A 71 11.57 15.29 -24.61
CA SER A 71 11.80 16.51 -25.39
C SER A 71 12.24 17.63 -24.45
N SER A 72 13.18 18.45 -24.92
CA SER A 72 13.66 19.62 -24.18
C SER A 72 12.60 20.72 -24.03
N THR A 73 11.56 20.71 -24.87
CA THR A 73 10.44 21.67 -24.80
C THR A 73 9.34 21.27 -23.82
N GLY A 74 9.45 20.07 -23.20
CA GLY A 74 8.44 19.56 -22.26
C GLY A 74 7.17 19.01 -22.91
N LYS A 75 7.12 18.90 -24.23
CA LYS A 75 5.98 18.39 -25.01
C LYS A 75 6.45 17.72 -26.30
N ILE A 76 5.54 16.97 -26.94
CA ILE A 76 5.79 16.43 -28.28
C ILE A 76 5.70 17.55 -29.29
N GLU A 77 6.74 17.71 -30.12
CA GLU A 77 6.81 18.63 -31.23
C GLU A 77 6.51 17.92 -32.56
N PRO A 78 6.04 18.66 -33.59
CA PRO A 78 5.92 18.12 -34.93
C PRO A 78 7.27 17.72 -35.53
N GLY A 79 7.31 16.62 -36.29
CA GLY A 79 8.47 16.19 -37.04
C GLY A 79 9.07 14.85 -36.58
N MET A 80 10.16 14.41 -37.25
CA MET A 80 10.76 13.08 -37.07
C MET A 80 11.31 12.85 -35.64
N ASN A 81 11.77 13.88 -34.97
CA ASN A 81 12.29 13.85 -33.61
C ASN A 81 11.33 14.50 -32.57
N GLY A 82 10.05 14.56 -32.89
CA GLY A 82 9.06 15.27 -32.10
C GLY A 82 8.89 14.77 -30.67
N MET A 83 9.26 13.54 -30.36
CA MET A 83 9.27 12.99 -29.00
C MET A 83 10.56 13.34 -28.22
N GLY A 84 11.57 13.90 -28.88
CA GLY A 84 12.88 14.17 -28.27
C GLY A 84 13.80 12.96 -28.27
N ASN A 85 14.70 12.92 -27.28
CA ASN A 85 15.71 11.87 -27.16
C ASN A 85 15.19 10.66 -26.39
N LYS A 86 15.55 9.47 -26.86
CA LYS A 86 15.33 8.25 -26.09
C LYS A 86 16.24 8.24 -24.86
N VAL A 87 15.64 8.15 -23.67
CA VAL A 87 16.37 8.18 -22.39
C VAL A 87 16.40 6.85 -21.67
N ALA A 88 15.44 5.96 -21.96
CA ALA A 88 15.35 4.64 -21.32
C ALA A 88 14.47 3.70 -22.14
N SER A 89 14.53 2.43 -21.77
CA SER A 89 13.59 1.38 -22.19
C SER A 89 13.10 0.62 -20.97
N CYS A 90 11.89 0.10 -21.03
CA CYS A 90 11.32 -0.73 -19.97
C CYS A 90 10.63 -1.96 -20.56
N GLY A 91 10.60 -3.04 -19.80
CA GLY A 91 10.05 -4.34 -20.18
C GLY A 91 9.19 -4.96 -19.08
N PRO A 92 8.90 -6.28 -19.18
CA PRO A 92 8.03 -6.97 -18.22
C PRO A 92 8.46 -6.78 -16.76
N GLY A 93 7.49 -6.56 -15.89
CA GLY A 93 7.70 -6.34 -14.46
C GLY A 93 8.09 -4.91 -14.08
N THR A 94 8.28 -4.01 -15.03
CA THR A 94 8.51 -2.58 -14.78
C THR A 94 7.19 -1.81 -14.73
N SER A 95 7.24 -0.62 -14.13
CA SER A 95 6.08 0.27 -14.03
C SER A 95 6.46 1.71 -14.40
N PHE A 96 5.48 2.48 -14.84
CA PHE A 96 5.66 3.89 -15.17
C PHE A 96 4.38 4.70 -14.95
N GLY A 97 4.53 6.01 -14.80
CA GLY A 97 3.43 6.95 -14.65
C GLY A 97 2.83 7.03 -13.26
N GLU A 98 3.53 6.57 -12.21
CA GLU A 98 3.06 6.52 -10.82
C GLU A 98 2.68 7.90 -10.25
N LEU A 99 3.35 8.97 -10.67
CA LEU A 99 3.05 10.32 -10.19
C LEU A 99 1.65 10.78 -10.59
N ALA A 100 1.07 10.21 -11.64
CA ALA A 100 -0.32 10.50 -12.04
C ALA A 100 -1.35 10.06 -11.00
N LEU A 101 -1.02 9.12 -10.14
CA LEU A 101 -1.88 8.69 -9.02
C LEU A 101 -1.94 9.73 -7.91
N MET A 102 -0.89 10.51 -7.75
CA MET A 102 -0.75 11.52 -6.69
C MET A 102 -1.15 12.91 -7.16
N TYR A 103 -0.69 13.29 -8.35
CA TYR A 103 -0.76 14.66 -8.84
C TYR A 103 -1.43 14.76 -10.19
N ASN A 104 -2.14 15.86 -10.42
CA ASN A 104 -2.65 16.27 -11.71
C ASN A 104 -1.60 17.14 -12.42
N ALA A 105 -0.45 16.54 -12.74
CA ALA A 105 0.69 17.23 -13.35
C ALA A 105 0.90 16.76 -14.79
N PRO A 106 1.48 17.61 -15.65
CA PRO A 106 1.88 17.19 -17.00
C PRO A 106 2.86 16.04 -16.97
N ARG A 107 2.74 15.13 -17.92
CA ARG A 107 3.64 13.99 -18.08
C ARG A 107 5.07 14.45 -18.38
N ALA A 108 6.04 13.91 -17.64
CA ALA A 108 7.45 14.26 -17.76
C ALA A 108 8.14 13.64 -18.99
N ALA A 109 7.57 12.61 -19.57
CA ALA A 109 8.14 11.86 -20.68
C ALA A 109 7.06 11.26 -21.59
N THR A 110 7.46 10.91 -22.79
CA THR A 110 6.66 10.11 -23.74
C THR A 110 7.03 8.65 -23.59
N VAL A 111 6.05 7.76 -23.45
CA VAL A 111 6.23 6.31 -23.43
C VAL A 111 5.57 5.71 -24.66
N ASN A 112 6.39 5.08 -25.49
CA ASN A 112 6.01 4.55 -26.81
C ASN A 112 6.29 3.05 -26.86
N SER A 113 5.37 2.25 -27.40
CA SER A 113 5.59 0.81 -27.54
C SER A 113 6.69 0.51 -28.55
N ALA A 114 7.60 -0.38 -28.19
CA ALA A 114 8.63 -0.89 -29.09
C ALA A 114 8.18 -2.15 -29.83
N GLU A 115 7.13 -2.80 -29.35
CA GLU A 115 6.52 -4.01 -29.91
C GLU A 115 5.08 -4.17 -29.41
N PRO A 116 4.27 -5.09 -29.96
CA PRO A 116 2.98 -5.42 -29.38
C PRO A 116 3.13 -5.83 -27.92
N SER A 117 2.33 -5.25 -27.03
CA SER A 117 2.52 -5.35 -25.59
C SER A 117 1.21 -5.50 -24.84
N VAL A 118 1.28 -5.95 -23.61
CA VAL A 118 0.17 -5.97 -22.65
C VAL A 118 0.61 -5.22 -21.40
N ILE A 119 -0.21 -4.28 -20.98
CA ILE A 119 -0.02 -3.51 -19.75
C ILE A 119 -1.24 -3.61 -18.84
N TRP A 120 -1.02 -3.38 -17.56
CA TRP A 120 -2.06 -3.17 -16.57
C TRP A 120 -2.11 -1.70 -16.20
N GLN A 121 -3.30 -1.14 -16.07
CA GLN A 121 -3.49 0.27 -15.76
C GLN A 121 -4.37 0.47 -14.52
N LEU A 122 -4.06 1.51 -13.75
CA LEU A 122 -4.81 1.94 -12.57
C LEU A 122 -5.00 3.45 -12.64
N ASP A 123 -6.23 3.92 -12.51
CA ASP A 123 -6.54 5.34 -12.51
C ASP A 123 -6.45 5.97 -11.11
N ARG A 124 -6.22 7.28 -11.09
CA ARG A 124 -6.07 8.09 -9.86
C ARG A 124 -7.31 8.05 -8.98
N ILE A 125 -8.49 8.13 -9.56
CA ILE A 125 -9.76 8.15 -8.81
C ILE A 125 -9.94 6.84 -8.06
N THR A 126 -9.74 5.71 -8.74
CA THR A 126 -9.79 4.39 -8.13
C THR A 126 -8.74 4.21 -7.04
N PHE A 127 -7.50 4.61 -7.29
CA PHE A 127 -6.41 4.54 -6.31
C PHE A 127 -6.73 5.36 -5.05
N ARG A 128 -7.15 6.61 -5.23
CA ARG A 128 -7.54 7.48 -4.11
C ARG A 128 -8.71 6.91 -3.32
N ARG A 129 -9.71 6.34 -4.00
CA ARG A 129 -10.85 5.70 -3.35
C ARG A 129 -10.40 4.53 -2.47
N ILE A 130 -9.52 3.66 -2.97
CA ILE A 130 -8.95 2.56 -2.18
C ILE A 130 -8.28 3.09 -0.91
N LEU A 131 -7.46 4.13 -1.02
CA LEU A 131 -6.80 4.74 0.14
C LEU A 131 -7.80 5.34 1.14
N MET A 132 -8.81 6.06 0.65
CA MET A 132 -9.82 6.69 1.49
C MET A 132 -10.72 5.66 2.18
N ASP A 133 -11.19 4.66 1.46
CA ASP A 133 -12.04 3.61 2.01
C ASP A 133 -11.30 2.81 3.08
N SER A 134 -10.05 2.46 2.84
CA SER A 134 -9.22 1.78 3.82
C SER A 134 -8.95 2.62 5.06
N ALA A 135 -8.64 3.89 4.90
CA ALA A 135 -8.43 4.81 6.02
C ALA A 135 -9.71 4.96 6.86
N PHE A 136 -10.86 5.09 6.20
CA PHE A 136 -12.16 5.20 6.86
C PHE A 136 -12.52 3.93 7.62
N GLN A 137 -12.34 2.75 7.00
CA GLN A 137 -12.62 1.46 7.66
C GLN A 137 -11.67 1.20 8.82
N ARG A 138 -10.40 1.56 8.69
CA ARG A 138 -9.41 1.48 9.77
C ARG A 138 -9.81 2.35 10.95
N ARG A 139 -10.20 3.59 10.70
CA ARG A 139 -10.67 4.49 11.74
C ARG A 139 -11.91 3.94 12.45
N ARG A 140 -12.90 3.44 11.72
CA ARG A 140 -14.08 2.80 12.30
C ARG A 140 -13.73 1.58 13.14
N MET A 141 -12.78 0.76 12.68
CA MET A 141 -12.29 -0.38 13.44
C MET A 141 -11.63 0.06 14.74
N TYR A 142 -10.81 1.11 14.71
CA TYR A 142 -10.17 1.67 15.91
C TYR A 142 -11.20 2.25 16.87
N GLU A 143 -12.17 3.01 16.40
CA GLU A 143 -13.25 3.55 17.23
C GLU A 143 -14.08 2.44 17.88
N SER A 144 -14.50 1.42 17.12
CA SER A 144 -15.22 0.26 17.62
C SER A 144 -14.43 -0.54 18.65
N PHE A 145 -13.13 -0.70 18.39
CA PHE A 145 -12.22 -1.35 19.33
C PHE A 145 -12.13 -0.58 20.65
N LEU A 146 -11.91 0.73 20.60
CA LEU A 146 -11.80 1.57 21.80
C LEU A 146 -13.10 1.57 22.62
N ASP A 147 -14.25 1.48 21.96
CA ASP A 147 -15.56 1.33 22.60
C ASP A 147 -15.67 -0.02 23.36
N SER A 148 -14.99 -1.07 22.91
CA SER A 148 -15.02 -2.39 23.53
C SER A 148 -14.06 -2.56 24.70
N VAL A 149 -13.14 -1.60 24.94
CA VAL A 149 -12.18 -1.64 26.04
C VAL A 149 -12.81 -1.08 27.32
N PRO A 150 -13.08 -1.88 28.36
CA PRO A 150 -13.76 -1.41 29.56
C PRO A 150 -13.04 -0.25 30.25
N LEU A 151 -11.71 -0.24 30.20
CA LEU A 151 -10.87 0.82 30.75
C LEU A 151 -11.17 2.20 30.17
N LEU A 152 -11.59 2.25 28.90
CA LEU A 152 -11.82 3.48 28.14
C LEU A 152 -13.30 3.91 28.10
N ASN A 153 -14.18 3.15 28.77
CA ASN A 153 -15.64 3.43 28.79
C ASN A 153 -16.00 4.76 29.46
N THR A 154 -15.14 5.27 30.33
CA THR A 154 -15.34 6.57 30.99
C THR A 154 -15.00 7.77 30.10
N LEU A 155 -14.32 7.53 28.98
CA LEU A 155 -13.96 8.56 28.03
C LEU A 155 -15.15 8.94 27.15
N THR A 156 -15.23 10.21 26.77
CA THR A 156 -16.18 10.68 25.77
C THR A 156 -15.83 10.16 24.38
N ALA A 157 -16.80 10.21 23.46
CA ALA A 157 -16.55 9.84 22.06
C ALA A 157 -15.43 10.70 21.43
N TYR A 158 -15.35 11.97 21.81
CA TYR A 158 -14.29 12.87 21.35
C TYR A 158 -12.91 12.45 21.87
N GLU A 159 -12.78 12.11 23.14
CA GLU A 159 -11.53 11.64 23.73
C GLU A 159 -11.08 10.31 23.12
N ARG A 160 -12.01 9.35 22.89
CA ARG A 160 -11.70 8.10 22.17
C ARG A 160 -11.26 8.35 20.73
N SER A 161 -11.87 9.30 20.03
CA SER A 161 -11.44 9.65 18.68
C SER A 161 -10.01 10.20 18.64
N LYS A 162 -9.56 10.92 19.66
CA LYS A 162 -8.19 11.40 19.81
C LYS A 162 -7.21 10.23 20.00
N ILE A 163 -7.59 9.23 20.77
CA ILE A 163 -6.78 7.99 20.92
C ILE A 163 -6.72 7.26 19.60
N ALA A 164 -7.85 7.12 18.89
CA ALA A 164 -7.87 6.48 17.57
C ALA A 164 -6.92 7.17 16.56
N ASP A 165 -6.88 8.50 16.58
CA ASP A 165 -5.98 9.27 15.72
C ASP A 165 -4.49 9.11 16.10
N ALA A 166 -4.20 8.73 17.34
CA ALA A 166 -2.83 8.51 17.85
C ALA A 166 -2.34 7.07 17.69
N LEU A 167 -3.19 6.15 17.25
CA LEU A 167 -2.79 4.77 17.02
C LEU A 167 -1.89 4.66 15.79
N GLU A 168 -0.75 3.98 15.96
CA GLU A 168 0.21 3.73 14.90
C GLU A 168 0.28 2.23 14.58
N THR A 169 0.24 1.89 13.30
CA THR A 169 0.40 0.50 12.86
C THR A 169 1.88 0.11 12.87
N GLN A 170 2.22 -0.95 13.58
CA GLN A 170 3.54 -1.59 13.56
C GLN A 170 3.44 -2.98 12.97
N LYS A 171 4.28 -3.28 11.98
CA LYS A 171 4.40 -4.63 11.41
C LYS A 171 5.49 -5.40 12.13
N MET A 172 5.10 -6.54 12.70
CA MET A 172 6.00 -7.44 13.41
C MET A 172 6.18 -8.72 12.60
N PRO A 173 7.43 -9.13 12.28
CA PRO A 173 7.68 -10.44 11.69
C PRO A 173 7.21 -11.59 12.59
N ALA A 174 6.86 -12.73 11.99
CA ALA A 174 6.50 -13.92 12.76
C ALA A 174 7.66 -14.32 13.72
N GLY A 175 7.31 -14.67 14.95
CA GLY A 175 8.28 -15.00 16.00
C GLY A 175 8.90 -13.80 16.73
N SER A 176 8.50 -12.55 16.38
CA SER A 176 8.96 -11.37 17.11
C SER A 176 8.37 -11.30 18.51
N THR A 177 9.18 -10.86 19.46
CA THR A 177 8.71 -10.54 20.83
C THR A 177 8.22 -9.10 20.85
N ILE A 178 6.92 -8.90 21.13
CA ILE A 178 6.29 -7.58 21.20
C ILE A 178 6.44 -7.01 22.62
N ILE A 179 6.18 -7.83 23.62
CA ILE A 179 6.33 -7.52 25.05
C ILE A 179 7.20 -8.61 25.67
N ARG A 180 8.08 -8.22 26.57
CA ARG A 180 8.89 -9.15 27.36
C ARG A 180 8.47 -9.08 28.81
N GLU A 181 8.29 -10.26 29.44
CA GLU A 181 8.02 -10.38 30.88
C GLU A 181 9.07 -9.64 31.70
N GLY A 182 8.64 -8.85 32.66
CA GLY A 182 9.51 -8.07 33.56
C GLY A 182 9.88 -6.69 33.05
N ASP A 183 9.71 -6.37 31.77
CA ASP A 183 9.98 -5.04 31.24
C ASP A 183 8.91 -4.04 31.72
N VAL A 184 9.32 -2.80 31.93
CA VAL A 184 8.39 -1.69 32.13
C VAL A 184 7.91 -1.25 30.76
N GLY A 185 6.59 -1.12 30.58
CA GLY A 185 6.00 -0.73 29.32
C GLY A 185 5.00 0.41 29.48
N ASP A 186 4.99 1.30 28.51
CA ASP A 186 4.13 2.48 28.44
C ASP A 186 3.14 2.42 27.26
N HIS A 187 3.13 1.32 26.52
CA HIS A 187 2.26 1.11 25.37
C HIS A 187 1.28 -0.04 25.61
N PHE A 188 0.11 0.07 25.03
CA PHE A 188 -0.77 -1.07 24.82
C PHE A 188 -0.90 -1.36 23.32
N TYR A 189 -1.35 -2.57 23.01
CA TYR A 189 -1.37 -3.08 21.65
C TYR A 189 -2.75 -3.61 21.28
N MET A 190 -3.17 -3.34 20.05
CA MET A 190 -4.32 -3.96 19.41
C MET A 190 -3.85 -4.78 18.21
N LEU A 191 -4.40 -5.96 18.05
CA LEU A 191 -4.06 -6.83 16.93
C LEU A 191 -4.96 -6.51 15.74
N GLU A 192 -4.41 -5.75 14.77
CA GLU A 192 -5.09 -5.40 13.52
C GLU A 192 -5.19 -6.61 12.57
N SER A 193 -4.14 -7.43 12.50
CA SER A 193 -4.09 -8.66 11.72
C SER A 193 -3.09 -9.67 12.31
N GLY A 194 -3.23 -10.93 11.96
CA GLY A 194 -2.37 -11.99 12.46
C GLY A 194 -2.79 -12.53 13.82
N THR A 195 -1.86 -13.20 14.49
CA THR A 195 -2.05 -13.79 15.83
C THR A 195 -0.83 -13.51 16.72
N ALA A 196 -1.06 -13.41 18.02
CA ALA A 196 -0.01 -13.29 19.03
C ALA A 196 -0.27 -14.29 20.16
N ALA A 197 0.78 -14.85 20.74
CA ALA A 197 0.70 -15.82 21.83
C ALA A 197 1.43 -15.29 23.07
N VAL A 198 0.87 -15.58 24.23
CA VAL A 198 1.41 -15.20 25.54
C VAL A 198 2.13 -16.36 26.17
N TYR A 199 3.36 -16.13 26.58
CA TYR A 199 4.20 -17.07 27.29
C TYR A 199 4.64 -16.47 28.62
N LYS A 200 4.89 -17.31 29.60
CA LYS A 200 5.43 -16.92 30.91
C LYS A 200 6.59 -17.81 31.28
N SER A 201 7.60 -17.27 31.96
CA SER A 201 8.77 -18.01 32.42
C SER A 201 8.36 -19.21 33.27
N GLY A 202 8.94 -20.38 32.97
CA GLY A 202 8.65 -21.63 33.65
C GLY A 202 7.39 -22.39 33.16
N ILE A 203 6.72 -21.88 32.13
CA ILE A 203 5.56 -22.54 31.53
C ILE A 203 5.83 -22.73 30.04
N GLU A 204 5.92 -23.97 29.56
CA GLU A 204 6.28 -24.30 28.17
C GLU A 204 5.14 -24.03 27.18
N GLN A 205 3.90 -24.06 27.65
CA GLN A 205 2.73 -23.85 26.80
C GLN A 205 2.29 -22.39 26.77
N SER A 206 1.74 -21.96 25.64
CA SER A 206 1.10 -20.66 25.51
C SER A 206 -0.07 -20.56 26.52
N LEU A 207 -0.08 -19.48 27.29
CA LEU A 207 -1.16 -19.21 28.25
C LEU A 207 -2.43 -18.70 27.57
N LYS A 208 -2.27 -17.95 26.49
CA LYS A 208 -3.36 -17.33 25.73
C LYS A 208 -2.91 -17.02 24.32
N GLN A 209 -3.85 -17.10 23.38
CA GLN A 209 -3.67 -16.61 22.03
C GLN A 209 -4.58 -15.41 21.80
N TYR A 210 -4.02 -14.37 21.19
CA TYR A 210 -4.75 -13.20 20.70
C TYR A 210 -4.94 -13.28 19.19
N ASN A 211 -6.13 -12.89 18.76
CA ASN A 211 -6.53 -12.84 17.35
C ASN A 211 -6.87 -11.41 16.94
N LYS A 212 -7.15 -11.21 15.65
CA LYS A 212 -7.59 -9.91 15.11
C LYS A 212 -8.72 -9.33 15.96
N GLY A 213 -8.57 -8.06 16.37
CA GLY A 213 -9.52 -7.33 17.22
C GLY A 213 -9.26 -7.47 18.72
N ASP A 214 -8.37 -8.36 19.14
CA ASP A 214 -7.96 -8.48 20.54
C ASP A 214 -6.93 -7.39 20.89
N TYR A 215 -6.81 -7.15 22.20
CA TYR A 215 -5.86 -6.18 22.74
C TYR A 215 -5.11 -6.74 23.95
N PHE A 216 -3.95 -6.19 24.24
CA PHE A 216 -3.13 -6.58 25.37
C PHE A 216 -2.20 -5.45 25.79
N GLY A 217 -1.70 -5.53 27.02
CA GLY A 217 -0.78 -4.56 27.59
C GLY A 217 -1.45 -3.27 28.08
N GLU A 218 -2.79 -3.25 28.20
CA GLU A 218 -3.59 -2.09 28.64
C GLU A 218 -3.27 -1.65 30.07
N LEU A 219 -2.77 -2.53 30.91
CA LEU A 219 -2.39 -2.19 32.29
C LEU A 219 -1.21 -1.21 32.33
N ALA A 220 -0.41 -1.13 31.28
CA ALA A 220 0.64 -0.13 31.16
C ALA A 220 0.11 1.32 31.10
N LEU A 221 -1.16 1.50 30.76
CA LEU A 221 -1.80 2.83 30.76
C LEU A 221 -2.18 3.30 32.17
N LEU A 222 -2.22 2.39 33.15
CA LEU A 222 -2.66 2.67 34.52
C LEU A 222 -1.52 2.68 35.54
N ASP A 223 -0.55 1.80 35.35
CA ASP A 223 0.48 1.50 36.35
C ASP A 223 1.84 1.30 35.68
N ASP A 224 2.90 1.82 36.32
CA ASP A 224 4.29 1.58 35.93
C ASP A 224 4.82 0.18 36.42
N LYS A 225 3.94 -0.80 36.48
CA LYS A 225 4.32 -2.14 36.89
C LYS A 225 5.00 -2.93 35.77
N PRO A 226 5.96 -3.82 36.12
CA PRO A 226 6.56 -4.71 35.15
C PRO A 226 5.52 -5.59 34.43
N ARG A 227 5.80 -5.93 33.18
CA ARG A 227 4.98 -6.84 32.37
C ARG A 227 4.88 -8.23 33.03
N ALA A 228 3.69 -8.77 33.10
CA ALA A 228 3.40 -10.03 33.79
C ALA A 228 3.67 -11.27 32.92
N ALA A 229 3.83 -11.10 31.60
CA ALA A 229 4.11 -12.16 30.63
C ALA A 229 4.70 -11.55 29.33
#